data_3d17a946e9ddc4787912cd1be2c4fe83
#
_entry.id   3d17a946e9ddc4787912cd1be2c4fe83
#
_cell.length_a   1.000
_cell.length_b   1.000
_cell.length_c   1.000
_cell.angle_alpha   90.00
_cell.angle_beta   90.00
_cell.angle_gamma   90.00
#
_symmetry.space_group_name_H-M   'P 1'
#
loop_
_entity.id
_entity.type
_entity.pdbx_description
1 polymer ?
#
loop_
_entity_poly.entity_id
_entity_poly.type
_entity_poly.pdbx_seq_one_letter_code
_entity_poly.pdbx_strand_id
1 'polypeptide(L)'
;EILGSNGVEVVTGAAFDTLWVSVPGRADAVLAAALECEINLRRVDGDTVGLSVDETTTPAALADALVAIAGGDVAMDRQGVADALSAAVANPDANTTGLIPANLVRTTPFLTHPTFHSHRTETEMLRYLRRLSDADLALDRSMIPLGSCTMKLNATTEMLPVTWPEFSDLHPFAPADQLA
;
A
#
# COMPACT_ATOMS: atom_id res chain seq x y z
N GLU A 1 -9.77 -6.68 14.54
CA GLU A 1 -10.66 -6.49 15.71
C GLU A 1 -12.04 -5.95 15.29
N ILE A 2 -12.13 -4.80 14.56
CA ILE A 2 -13.42 -4.18 14.17
C ILE A 2 -14.32 -5.18 13.43
N LEU A 3 -13.83 -5.90 12.43
CA LEU A 3 -14.61 -6.91 11.71
C LEU A 3 -15.06 -8.04 12.63
N GLY A 4 -14.14 -8.58 13.43
CA GLY A 4 -14.44 -9.69 14.35
C GLY A 4 -15.47 -9.33 15.43
N SER A 5 -15.40 -8.10 15.98
CA SER A 5 -16.41 -7.63 16.95
C SER A 5 -17.81 -7.46 16.33
N ASN A 6 -17.88 -7.36 15.02
CA ASN A 6 -19.14 -7.29 14.25
C ASN A 6 -19.52 -8.64 13.59
N GLY A 7 -18.93 -9.75 14.05
CA GLY A 7 -19.28 -11.09 13.59
C GLY A 7 -18.77 -11.48 12.21
N VAL A 8 -17.83 -10.69 11.65
CA VAL A 8 -17.22 -10.95 10.35
C VAL A 8 -15.89 -11.67 10.56
N GLU A 9 -15.75 -12.86 9.96
CA GLU A 9 -14.55 -13.68 10.08
C GLU A 9 -13.44 -13.16 9.16
N VAL A 10 -12.27 -12.89 9.73
CA VAL A 10 -11.04 -12.63 8.98
C VAL A 10 -10.31 -13.95 8.78
N VAL A 11 -10.25 -14.40 7.52
CA VAL A 11 -9.63 -15.69 7.14
C VAL A 11 -8.10 -15.61 7.21
N THR A 12 -7.52 -14.45 6.96
CA THR A 12 -6.08 -14.25 7.04
C THR A 12 -5.61 -14.25 8.49
N GLY A 13 -4.66 -15.13 8.83
CA GLY A 13 -4.10 -15.19 10.18
C GLY A 13 -3.20 -14.00 10.49
N ALA A 14 -1.94 -14.01 10.06
CA ALA A 14 -1.04 -12.85 10.13
C ALA A 14 -1.02 -12.16 8.77
N ALA A 15 -1.20 -10.85 8.75
CA ALA A 15 -1.22 -10.06 7.53
C ALA A 15 -0.32 -8.83 7.67
N PHE A 16 0.28 -8.39 6.57
CA PHE A 16 0.99 -7.12 6.49
C PHE A 16 0.02 -6.01 6.06
N ASP A 17 -0.47 -6.09 4.83
CA ASP A 17 -1.32 -5.07 4.21
C ASP A 17 -2.60 -5.64 3.57
N THR A 18 -2.71 -6.96 3.45
CA THR A 18 -3.81 -7.61 2.75
C THR A 18 -4.57 -8.56 3.66
N LEU A 19 -5.88 -8.39 3.74
CA LEU A 19 -6.79 -9.24 4.49
C LEU A 19 -7.75 -9.97 3.54
N TRP A 20 -8.06 -11.21 3.87
CA TRP A 20 -9.19 -11.95 3.29
C TRP A 20 -10.27 -12.11 4.33
N VAL A 21 -11.49 -11.83 3.91
CA VAL A 21 -12.66 -11.76 4.80
C VAL A 21 -13.73 -12.70 4.27
N SER A 22 -14.28 -13.53 5.15
CA SER A 22 -15.39 -14.43 4.85
C SER A 22 -16.70 -13.66 4.84
N VAL A 23 -17.42 -13.77 3.71
CA VAL A 23 -18.74 -13.14 3.47
C VAL A 23 -19.67 -14.14 2.78
N PRO A 24 -20.06 -15.26 3.41
CA PRO A 24 -20.72 -16.39 2.78
C PRO A 24 -21.92 -15.99 1.93
N GLY A 25 -21.87 -16.33 0.62
CA GLY A 25 -22.90 -16.02 -0.36
C GLY A 25 -23.10 -14.55 -0.67
N ARG A 26 -22.26 -13.65 -0.13
CA ARG A 26 -22.46 -12.19 -0.25
C ARG A 26 -21.36 -11.46 -1.00
N ALA A 27 -20.39 -12.16 -1.58
CA ALA A 27 -19.23 -11.49 -2.21
C ALA A 27 -19.68 -10.43 -3.23
N ASP A 28 -20.60 -10.75 -4.13
CA ASP A 28 -21.07 -9.82 -5.16
C ASP A 28 -21.83 -8.61 -4.57
N ALA A 29 -22.59 -8.82 -3.50
CA ALA A 29 -23.30 -7.73 -2.82
C ALA A 29 -22.31 -6.79 -2.08
N VAL A 30 -21.27 -7.36 -1.46
CA VAL A 30 -20.21 -6.59 -0.81
C VAL A 30 -19.42 -5.76 -1.82
N LEU A 31 -19.06 -6.36 -2.97
CA LEU A 31 -18.38 -5.64 -4.04
C LEU A 31 -19.22 -4.49 -4.59
N ALA A 32 -20.52 -4.72 -4.79
CA ALA A 32 -21.43 -3.67 -5.24
C ALA A 32 -21.53 -2.52 -4.22
N ALA A 33 -21.67 -2.84 -2.93
CA ALA A 33 -21.72 -1.84 -1.86
C ALA A 33 -20.41 -1.04 -1.72
N ALA A 34 -19.27 -1.69 -1.90
CA ALA A 34 -17.96 -1.00 -1.89
C ALA A 34 -17.83 -0.07 -3.10
N LEU A 35 -18.31 -0.51 -4.27
CA LEU A 35 -18.29 0.29 -5.51
C LEU A 35 -19.15 1.56 -5.39
N GLU A 36 -20.26 1.53 -4.67
CA GLU A 36 -21.06 2.73 -4.36
C GLU A 36 -20.28 3.79 -3.56
N CYS A 37 -19.23 3.34 -2.86
CA CYS A 37 -18.27 4.20 -2.14
C CYS A 37 -17.01 4.48 -2.95
N GLU A 38 -16.99 4.17 -4.25
CA GLU A 38 -15.83 4.32 -5.14
C GLU A 38 -14.62 3.46 -4.70
N ILE A 39 -14.88 2.30 -4.07
CA ILE A 39 -13.86 1.37 -3.57
C ILE A 39 -13.93 0.06 -4.35
N ASN A 40 -12.80 -0.35 -4.92
CA ASN A 40 -12.62 -1.65 -5.53
C ASN A 40 -12.07 -2.66 -4.52
N LEU A 41 -12.84 -3.67 -4.16
CA LEU A 41 -12.37 -4.82 -3.41
C LEU A 41 -12.08 -5.99 -4.36
N ARG A 42 -11.17 -6.88 -3.96
CA ARG A 42 -10.85 -8.07 -4.74
C ARG A 42 -11.89 -9.17 -4.48
N ARG A 43 -12.50 -9.69 -5.52
CA ARG A 43 -13.26 -10.93 -5.46
C ARG A 43 -12.28 -12.11 -5.42
N VAL A 44 -12.25 -12.86 -4.32
CA VAL A 44 -11.47 -14.10 -4.22
C VAL A 44 -12.31 -15.27 -4.76
N ASP A 45 -13.52 -15.44 -4.22
CA ASP A 45 -14.54 -16.40 -4.67
C ASP A 45 -15.94 -15.91 -4.32
N GLY A 46 -16.95 -16.80 -4.26
CA GLY A 46 -18.35 -16.46 -3.94
C GLY A 46 -18.56 -16.09 -2.47
N ASP A 47 -17.67 -16.51 -1.61
CA ASP A 47 -17.78 -16.42 -0.14
C ASP A 47 -16.68 -15.58 0.49
N THR A 48 -15.72 -15.07 -0.30
CA THR A 48 -14.51 -14.40 0.21
C THR A 48 -14.18 -13.16 -0.62
N VAL A 49 -13.93 -12.06 0.07
CA VAL A 49 -13.40 -10.82 -0.49
C VAL A 49 -12.05 -10.47 0.07
N GLY A 50 -11.21 -9.82 -0.72
CA GLY A 50 -9.89 -9.33 -0.33
C GLY A 50 -9.88 -7.81 -0.21
N LEU A 51 -9.23 -7.32 0.83
CA LEU A 51 -8.97 -5.91 1.10
C LEU A 51 -7.46 -5.71 1.24
N SER A 52 -6.91 -4.78 0.48
CA SER A 52 -5.51 -4.35 0.63
C SER A 52 -5.45 -2.87 0.98
N VAL A 53 -4.49 -2.50 1.79
CA VAL A 53 -4.23 -1.11 2.20
C VAL A 53 -2.79 -0.72 1.86
N ASP A 54 -2.58 0.56 1.63
CA ASP A 54 -1.28 1.15 1.36
C ASP A 54 -1.14 2.49 2.11
N GLU A 55 -0.06 3.23 1.84
CA GLU A 55 0.22 4.54 2.45
C GLU A 55 -0.77 5.65 2.03
N THR A 56 -1.55 5.44 0.98
CA THR A 56 -2.59 6.38 0.54
C THR A 56 -3.94 6.12 1.17
N THR A 57 -4.13 4.95 1.79
CA THR A 57 -5.40 4.54 2.38
C THR A 57 -5.73 5.39 3.61
N THR A 58 -6.84 6.11 3.54
CA THR A 58 -7.30 6.94 4.66
C THR A 58 -8.20 6.15 5.62
N PRO A 59 -8.26 6.55 6.92
CA PRO A 59 -9.22 5.96 7.86
C PRO A 59 -10.67 6.02 7.38
N ALA A 60 -11.05 7.09 6.68
CA ALA A 60 -12.39 7.25 6.13
C ALA A 60 -12.70 6.22 5.04
N ALA A 61 -11.80 6.08 4.04
CA ALA A 61 -11.96 5.09 2.97
C ALA A 61 -11.96 3.66 3.52
N LEU A 62 -11.10 3.37 4.51
CA LEU A 62 -11.10 2.07 5.16
C LEU A 62 -12.39 1.81 5.93
N ALA A 63 -12.97 2.82 6.60
CA ALA A 63 -14.25 2.70 7.27
C ALA A 63 -15.37 2.36 6.28
N ASP A 64 -15.41 3.01 5.10
CA ASP A 64 -16.38 2.71 4.04
C ASP A 64 -16.25 1.25 3.57
N ALA A 65 -15.03 0.78 3.33
CA ALA A 65 -14.78 -0.61 2.96
C ALA A 65 -15.25 -1.59 4.03
N LEU A 66 -14.97 -1.31 5.32
CA LEU A 66 -15.37 -2.18 6.43
C LEU A 66 -16.90 -2.21 6.61
N VAL A 67 -17.58 -1.09 6.43
CA VAL A 67 -19.05 -1.02 6.47
C VAL A 67 -19.66 -1.81 5.32
N ALA A 68 -19.12 -1.70 4.09
CA ALA A 68 -19.56 -2.48 2.94
C ALA A 68 -19.39 -4.00 3.18
N ILE A 69 -18.26 -4.42 3.76
CA ILE A 69 -17.97 -5.82 4.10
C ILE A 69 -18.94 -6.35 5.17
N ALA A 70 -19.18 -5.57 6.22
CA ALA A 70 -20.09 -5.96 7.30
C ALA A 70 -21.52 -6.19 6.80
N GLY A 71 -21.97 -5.37 5.84
CA GLY A 71 -23.31 -5.44 5.27
C GLY A 71 -24.37 -4.74 6.11
N GLY A 72 -25.53 -4.46 5.49
CA GLY A 72 -26.57 -3.63 6.07
C GLY A 72 -27.27 -4.18 7.34
N ASP A 73 -27.05 -5.47 7.67
CA ASP A 73 -27.61 -6.08 8.88
C ASP A 73 -26.78 -5.79 10.14
N VAL A 74 -25.55 -5.31 9.96
CA VAL A 74 -24.67 -4.88 11.04
C VAL A 74 -24.67 -3.37 11.07
N ALA A 75 -25.27 -2.79 12.10
CA ALA A 75 -25.29 -1.32 12.33
C ALA A 75 -23.87 -0.86 12.73
N MET A 76 -22.95 -0.85 11.76
CA MET A 76 -21.60 -0.33 11.98
C MET A 76 -21.62 1.19 11.81
N ASP A 77 -21.34 1.90 12.90
CA ASP A 77 -21.18 3.35 12.85
C ASP A 77 -19.91 3.72 12.08
N ARG A 78 -20.07 4.18 10.85
CA ARG A 78 -19.01 4.61 9.97
C ARG A 78 -18.06 5.63 10.62
N GLN A 79 -18.63 6.62 11.33
CA GLN A 79 -17.82 7.65 11.96
C GLN A 79 -17.03 7.07 13.14
N GLY A 80 -17.66 6.26 13.98
CA GLY A 80 -16.99 5.59 15.09
C GLY A 80 -15.87 4.67 14.62
N VAL A 81 -16.05 3.99 13.48
CA VAL A 81 -14.99 3.17 12.84
C VAL A 81 -13.84 4.05 12.35
N ALA A 82 -14.13 5.15 11.67
CA ALA A 82 -13.10 6.08 11.17
C ALA A 82 -12.31 6.72 12.33
N ASP A 83 -12.97 7.07 13.43
CA ASP A 83 -12.35 7.62 14.63
C ASP A 83 -11.43 6.59 15.30
N ALA A 84 -11.89 5.35 15.43
CA ALA A 84 -11.10 4.25 15.99
C ALA A 84 -9.85 3.95 15.13
N LEU A 85 -9.99 3.94 13.82
CA LEU A 85 -8.88 3.77 12.89
C LEU A 85 -7.88 4.94 12.98
N SER A 86 -8.39 6.17 13.07
CA SER A 86 -7.55 7.37 13.24
C SER A 86 -6.77 7.34 14.54
N ALA A 87 -7.40 6.90 15.62
CA ALA A 87 -6.73 6.71 16.91
C ALA A 87 -5.66 5.61 16.85
N ALA A 88 -5.92 4.52 16.12
CA ALA A 88 -4.97 3.45 15.91
C ALA A 88 -3.74 3.91 15.12
N VAL A 89 -3.92 4.71 14.08
CA VAL A 89 -2.82 5.31 13.29
C VAL A 89 -1.99 6.28 14.16
N ALA A 90 -2.65 7.06 15.02
CA ALA A 90 -1.98 8.00 15.93
C ALA A 90 -1.14 7.31 17.01
N ASN A 91 -1.45 6.05 17.34
CA ASN A 91 -0.73 5.26 18.36
C ASN A 91 -0.36 3.86 17.84
N PRO A 92 0.61 3.76 16.91
CA PRO A 92 0.96 2.51 16.26
C PRO A 92 1.48 1.45 17.24
N ASP A 93 2.14 1.85 18.32
CA ASP A 93 2.71 0.91 19.29
C ASP A 93 1.65 0.11 20.06
N ALA A 94 0.45 0.66 20.22
CA ALA A 94 -0.65 0.00 20.91
C ALA A 94 -1.26 -1.15 20.09
N ASN A 95 -1.10 -1.15 18.76
CA ASN A 95 -1.78 -2.06 17.84
C ASN A 95 -0.89 -3.12 17.17
N THR A 96 0.42 -3.04 17.32
CA THR A 96 1.36 -3.98 16.67
C THR A 96 1.60 -5.27 17.45
N THR A 97 1.14 -5.34 18.70
CA THR A 97 1.31 -6.52 19.55
C THR A 97 0.47 -7.69 19.00
N GLY A 98 1.14 -8.68 18.42
CA GLY A 98 0.52 -9.91 17.93
C GLY A 98 0.26 -9.99 16.43
N LEU A 99 0.46 -8.93 15.65
CA LEU A 99 0.31 -8.95 14.19
C LEU A 99 1.50 -9.66 13.51
N ILE A 100 2.70 -9.51 14.08
CA ILE A 100 3.90 -10.18 13.59
C ILE A 100 4.17 -11.39 14.50
N PRO A 101 4.31 -12.61 13.95
CA PRO A 101 4.71 -13.77 14.73
C PRO A 101 5.99 -13.48 15.52
N ALA A 102 6.03 -13.90 16.79
CA ALA A 102 7.12 -13.55 17.72
C ALA A 102 8.51 -13.95 17.20
N ASN A 103 8.60 -15.04 16.44
CA ASN A 103 9.85 -15.50 15.82
C ASN A 103 10.31 -14.67 14.63
N LEU A 104 9.45 -13.78 14.11
CA LEU A 104 9.76 -12.86 13.01
C LEU A 104 10.00 -11.42 13.50
N VAL A 105 9.75 -11.14 14.77
CA VAL A 105 10.03 -9.84 15.37
C VAL A 105 11.54 -9.62 15.39
N ARG A 106 11.98 -8.47 14.87
CA ARG A 106 13.38 -8.10 14.87
C ARG A 106 13.88 -7.88 16.30
N THR A 107 14.95 -8.58 16.65
CA THR A 107 15.64 -8.43 17.95
C THR A 107 17.00 -7.72 17.81
N THR A 108 17.44 -7.47 16.58
CA THR A 108 18.74 -6.83 16.30
C THR A 108 18.59 -5.38 15.89
N PRO A 109 19.56 -4.50 16.20
CA PRO A 109 19.59 -3.15 15.64
C PRO A 109 19.62 -3.17 14.10
N PHE A 110 19.08 -2.14 13.47
CA PHE A 110 19.09 -1.95 12.02
C PHE A 110 19.58 -0.55 11.65
N LEU A 111 19.99 -0.36 10.40
CA LEU A 111 20.52 0.90 9.87
C LEU A 111 21.65 1.49 10.75
N THR A 112 22.52 0.63 11.28
CA THR A 112 23.58 1.02 12.19
C THR A 112 24.80 1.65 11.51
N HIS A 113 24.92 1.48 10.18
CA HIS A 113 26.03 2.07 9.43
C HIS A 113 25.93 3.60 9.42
N PRO A 114 27.05 4.35 9.64
CA PRO A 114 27.03 5.81 9.71
C PRO A 114 26.41 6.52 8.50
N THR A 115 26.47 5.94 7.32
CA THR A 115 25.87 6.48 6.10
C THR A 115 24.37 6.76 6.25
N PHE A 116 23.64 5.96 7.00
CA PHE A 116 22.20 6.15 7.25
C PHE A 116 21.90 7.34 8.17
N HIS A 117 22.92 7.88 8.82
CA HIS A 117 22.82 9.00 9.75
C HIS A 117 23.54 10.26 9.26
N SER A 118 24.02 10.22 8.00
CA SER A 118 24.75 11.30 7.34
C SER A 118 23.96 11.83 6.14
N HIS A 119 24.49 12.86 5.48
CA HIS A 119 23.96 13.40 4.20
C HIS A 119 22.50 13.86 4.29
N ARG A 120 22.16 14.57 5.36
CA ARG A 120 20.78 14.98 5.69
C ARG A 120 20.35 16.31 5.06
N THR A 121 21.27 17.04 4.43
CA THR A 121 20.94 18.23 3.64
C THR A 121 20.92 17.88 2.16
N GLU A 122 20.16 18.65 1.38
CA GLU A 122 20.10 18.48 -0.09
C GLU A 122 21.52 18.49 -0.70
N THR A 123 22.34 19.49 -0.34
CA THR A 123 23.71 19.61 -0.85
C THR A 123 24.58 18.41 -0.50
N GLU A 124 24.50 17.93 0.73
CA GLU A 124 25.26 16.73 1.16
C GLU A 124 24.81 15.48 0.42
N MET A 125 23.51 15.31 0.23
CA MET A 125 22.95 14.20 -0.52
C MET A 125 23.39 14.23 -1.98
N LEU A 126 23.32 15.38 -2.65
CA LEU A 126 23.79 15.54 -4.03
C LEU A 126 25.28 15.20 -4.18
N ARG A 127 26.12 15.67 -3.25
CA ARG A 127 27.56 15.35 -3.25
C ARG A 127 27.81 13.87 -2.96
N TYR A 128 27.00 13.25 -2.12
CA TYR A 128 27.09 11.83 -1.84
C TYR A 128 26.72 11.00 -3.07
N LEU A 129 25.61 11.31 -3.71
CA LEU A 129 25.17 10.67 -4.95
C LEU A 129 26.20 10.82 -6.06
N ARG A 130 26.80 12.02 -6.19
CA ARG A 130 27.87 12.25 -7.17
C ARG A 130 29.08 11.38 -6.88
N ARG A 131 29.51 11.28 -5.65
CA ARG A 131 30.63 10.42 -5.24
C ARG A 131 30.36 8.94 -5.54
N LEU A 132 29.14 8.45 -5.30
CA LEU A 132 28.76 7.08 -5.64
C LEU A 132 28.78 6.87 -7.16
N SER A 133 28.23 7.80 -7.90
CA SER A 133 28.22 7.79 -9.36
C SER A 133 29.66 7.82 -9.96
N ASP A 134 30.60 8.48 -9.30
CA ASP A 134 31.99 8.57 -9.72
C ASP A 134 32.81 7.31 -9.39
N ALA A 135 32.31 6.44 -8.53
CA ALA A 135 32.98 5.19 -8.13
C ALA A 135 32.92 4.10 -9.24
N ASP A 136 32.02 4.26 -10.22
CA ASP A 136 31.85 3.33 -11.33
C ASP A 136 31.60 4.12 -12.62
N LEU A 137 31.30 3.40 -13.71
CA LEU A 137 31.00 3.98 -15.01
C LEU A 137 29.71 4.84 -14.93
N ALA A 138 29.80 6.08 -15.35
CA ALA A 138 28.66 6.98 -15.43
C ALA A 138 28.37 7.35 -16.89
N LEU A 139 27.07 7.40 -17.22
CA LEU A 139 26.59 7.62 -18.58
C LEU A 139 26.98 8.98 -19.17
N ASP A 140 27.16 9.97 -18.31
CA ASP A 140 27.47 11.36 -18.71
C ASP A 140 28.95 11.62 -18.97
N ARG A 141 29.86 10.66 -18.71
CA ARG A 141 31.31 10.87 -18.77
C ARG A 141 32.13 9.63 -19.11
N SER A 142 31.52 8.56 -19.56
CA SER A 142 32.22 7.34 -19.96
C SER A 142 31.77 6.84 -21.30
N MET A 143 32.70 6.23 -22.04
CA MET A 143 32.38 5.43 -23.20
C MET A 143 32.04 4.02 -22.75
N ILE A 144 30.79 3.60 -22.94
CA ILE A 144 30.35 2.26 -22.59
C ILE A 144 30.62 1.34 -23.77
N PRO A 145 31.41 0.26 -23.59
CA PRO A 145 31.80 -0.64 -24.66
C PRO A 145 30.63 -1.53 -25.13
N LEU A 146 29.51 -1.55 -24.42
CA LEU A 146 28.33 -2.32 -24.77
C LEU A 146 27.21 -1.39 -25.22
N GLY A 147 26.54 -1.75 -26.31
CA GLY A 147 25.48 -0.95 -26.87
C GLY A 147 24.19 -0.95 -26.06
N SER A 148 23.08 -0.71 -26.72
CA SER A 148 21.74 -0.45 -26.13
C SER A 148 21.18 -1.58 -25.24
N CYS A 149 21.78 -2.74 -25.19
CA CYS A 149 21.35 -3.84 -24.34
C CYS A 149 21.42 -3.51 -22.83
N THR A 150 22.31 -2.60 -22.45
CA THR A 150 22.52 -2.18 -21.05
C THR A 150 21.94 -0.80 -20.72
N MET A 151 21.53 -0.04 -21.73
CA MET A 151 21.08 1.34 -21.54
C MET A 151 19.67 1.53 -22.13
N LYS A 152 18.69 1.43 -21.28
CA LYS A 152 17.29 1.71 -21.60
C LYS A 152 16.95 3.13 -21.18
N LEU A 153 17.60 4.12 -21.79
CA LEU A 153 17.39 5.53 -21.47
C LEU A 153 16.28 6.11 -22.35
N ASN A 154 15.34 6.74 -21.71
CA ASN A 154 14.34 7.57 -22.36
C ASN A 154 14.72 9.06 -22.24
N ALA A 155 14.29 9.87 -23.18
CA ALA A 155 14.41 11.30 -23.04
C ALA A 155 13.59 11.79 -21.82
N THR A 156 14.04 12.85 -21.17
CA THR A 156 13.32 13.42 -20.02
C THR A 156 11.87 13.75 -20.36
N THR A 157 11.62 14.26 -21.56
CA THR A 157 10.25 14.56 -22.04
C THR A 157 9.39 13.30 -22.18
N GLU A 158 9.97 12.17 -22.56
CA GLU A 158 9.26 10.89 -22.64
C GLU A 158 8.89 10.35 -21.26
N MET A 159 9.65 10.74 -20.23
CA MET A 159 9.37 10.33 -18.84
C MET A 159 8.33 11.20 -18.15
N LEU A 160 8.03 12.41 -18.66
CA LEU A 160 7.05 13.30 -18.05
C LEU A 160 5.65 12.67 -17.86
N PRO A 161 5.09 11.93 -18.85
CA PRO A 161 3.77 11.32 -18.69
C PRO A 161 3.67 10.34 -17.54
N VAL A 162 4.77 9.71 -17.12
CA VAL A 162 4.79 8.76 -15.99
C VAL A 162 4.39 9.43 -14.68
N THR A 163 4.56 10.76 -14.58
CA THR A 163 4.22 11.55 -13.38
C THR A 163 2.82 12.16 -13.44
N TRP A 164 2.10 12.01 -14.55
CA TRP A 164 0.74 12.53 -14.65
C TRP A 164 -0.23 11.61 -13.91
N PRO A 165 -1.13 12.14 -13.07
CA PRO A 165 -2.09 11.35 -12.30
C PRO A 165 -2.90 10.38 -13.14
N GLU A 166 -3.24 10.77 -14.37
CA GLU A 166 -3.99 9.95 -15.33
C GLU A 166 -3.27 8.64 -15.69
N PHE A 167 -1.96 8.55 -15.43
CA PHE A 167 -1.17 7.34 -15.66
C PHE A 167 -0.59 6.77 -14.36
N SER A 168 -0.11 7.64 -13.44
CA SER A 168 0.55 7.20 -12.22
C SER A 168 -0.42 6.61 -11.20
N ASP A 169 -1.65 7.13 -11.16
CA ASP A 169 -2.62 6.79 -10.13
C ASP A 169 -3.57 5.65 -10.55
N LEU A 170 -3.36 5.09 -11.76
CA LEU A 170 -4.13 3.95 -12.23
C LEU A 170 -3.59 2.64 -11.64
N HIS A 171 -4.45 1.91 -10.93
CA HIS A 171 -4.09 0.57 -10.49
C HIS A 171 -4.07 -0.41 -11.67
N PRO A 172 -3.05 -1.30 -11.80
CA PRO A 172 -2.94 -2.23 -12.94
C PRO A 172 -4.13 -3.18 -13.13
N PHE A 173 -4.88 -3.44 -12.07
CA PHE A 173 -6.08 -4.30 -12.07
C PHE A 173 -7.38 -3.52 -11.87
N ALA A 174 -7.38 -2.21 -12.10
CA ALA A 174 -8.62 -1.44 -12.12
C ALA A 174 -9.58 -2.00 -13.19
N PRO A 175 -10.89 -2.06 -12.94
CA PRO A 175 -11.88 -2.47 -13.93
C PRO A 175 -11.81 -1.61 -15.19
N ALA A 176 -11.95 -2.24 -16.37
CA ALA A 176 -11.76 -1.57 -17.65
C ALA A 176 -12.76 -0.42 -17.89
N ASP A 177 -13.96 -0.51 -17.34
CA ASP A 177 -14.99 0.52 -17.40
C ASP A 177 -14.69 1.75 -16.53
N GLN A 178 -13.71 1.66 -15.64
CA GLN A 178 -13.22 2.77 -14.81
C GLN A 178 -12.00 3.48 -15.42
N LEU A 179 -11.48 3.01 -16.54
CA LEU A 179 -10.26 3.52 -17.20
C LEU A 179 -10.56 4.46 -18.39
N ALA A 180 -11.82 4.82 -18.63
CA ALA A 180 -12.27 5.62 -19.77
C ALA A 180 -12.27 7.12 -19.48
#